data_f3c35804176545cd12aa0144e1826033
#
_entry.id   f3c35804176545cd12aa0144e1826033
#
_cell.length_a   1.000
_cell.length_b   1.000
_cell.length_c   1.000
_cell.angle_alpha   90.00
_cell.angle_beta   90.00
_cell.angle_gamma   90.00
#
_symmetry.space_group_name_H-M   'P 1'
#
loop_
_entity.id
_entity.type
_entity.pdbx_description
1 polymer ?
#
loop_
_entity_poly.entity_id
_entity_poly.type
_entity_poly.pdbx_seq_one_letter_code
_entity_poly.pdbx_strand_id
1 'polypeptide(L)'
;MENIAPALLDWFYKNRRILPFREAPTPYHVWLSEVMLQQTRVSAVLPYYERFLAALPDIPALAACDEEKLHKLWEGLGYYSRVRNLQKAAKIVCEQYGGQLPADYAALRALPGIGDYTAGAIASISFGIPVPAVDGNVLRVFSRLYNDPGVITDPKVKKAFTARVMEHQPPEKAGDYNQALMELGALVCVPNGAPLCDVCPLAGLCQASVAGTTAALPQKAKPKPRKVLPVTVALVESPAGFLVQQRPAKGLLAGLWQPLLWESEHLLQAEVLARLAALGVDTGTAVPEALPAAKHIFSHIEWLLSGVALTVPEQAAPAGCVWASREELRTTYTLPGAFAAYKDRMLG
;
A
#
# COMPACT_ATOMS: atom_id res chain seq x y z
N MET A 1 -9.86 -18.55 28.99
CA MET A 1 -8.41 -18.53 28.81
C MET A 1 -7.83 -17.50 29.78
N GLU A 2 -6.65 -17.76 30.32
CA GLU A 2 -5.91 -16.80 31.14
C GLU A 2 -5.60 -15.51 30.36
N ASN A 3 -5.48 -14.37 31.05
CA ASN A 3 -5.20 -13.10 30.41
C ASN A 3 -3.77 -13.08 29.83
N ILE A 4 -3.66 -12.85 28.53
CA ILE A 4 -2.38 -12.87 27.81
C ILE A 4 -1.58 -11.58 27.93
N ALA A 5 -2.20 -10.47 28.36
CA ALA A 5 -1.59 -9.16 28.33
C ALA A 5 -0.30 -9.04 29.18
N PRO A 6 -0.21 -9.61 30.40
CA PRO A 6 1.01 -9.49 31.19
C PRO A 6 2.25 -10.07 30.49
N ALA A 7 2.15 -11.33 30.03
CA ALA A 7 3.25 -12.01 29.35
C ALA A 7 3.61 -11.36 28.01
N LEU A 8 2.58 -10.94 27.24
CA LEU A 8 2.76 -10.27 25.96
C LEU A 8 3.43 -8.90 26.10
N LEU A 9 3.03 -8.07 27.07
CA LEU A 9 3.59 -6.75 27.30
C LEU A 9 5.03 -6.83 27.83
N ASP A 10 5.31 -7.76 28.75
CA ASP A 10 6.68 -7.96 29.23
C ASP A 10 7.63 -8.33 28.08
N TRP A 11 7.20 -9.24 27.22
CA TRP A 11 7.94 -9.60 26.02
C TRP A 11 8.10 -8.39 25.08
N PHE A 12 7.03 -7.63 24.83
CA PHE A 12 7.06 -6.50 23.92
C PHE A 12 8.07 -5.44 24.36
N TYR A 13 8.08 -5.04 25.61
CA TYR A 13 9.03 -4.04 26.10
C TYR A 13 10.49 -4.46 25.96
N LYS A 14 10.78 -5.76 26.00
CA LYS A 14 12.13 -6.31 25.84
C LYS A 14 12.56 -6.52 24.39
N ASN A 15 11.60 -6.75 23.50
CA ASN A 15 11.88 -7.24 22.14
C ASN A 15 11.37 -6.35 21.00
N ARG A 16 10.63 -5.28 21.30
CA ARG A 16 10.09 -4.41 20.27
C ARG A 16 11.20 -3.77 19.43
N ARG A 17 10.99 -3.71 18.12
CA ARG A 17 11.88 -2.99 17.21
C ARG A 17 11.85 -1.49 17.49
N ILE A 18 13.01 -0.85 17.41
CA ILE A 18 13.13 0.60 17.40
C ILE A 18 12.73 1.08 16.01
N LEU A 19 11.66 1.87 15.90
CA LEU A 19 11.11 2.35 14.64
C LEU A 19 10.79 3.84 14.79
N PRO A 20 11.12 4.71 13.80
CA PRO A 20 10.96 6.17 13.91
C PRO A 20 9.55 6.60 14.35
N PHE A 21 8.52 5.94 13.84
CA PHE A 21 7.12 6.22 14.18
C PHE A 21 6.69 5.74 15.58
N ARG A 22 7.56 4.97 16.28
CA ARG A 22 7.38 4.57 17.69
C ARG A 22 8.14 5.46 18.66
N GLU A 23 9.22 6.12 18.20
CA GLU A 23 10.01 7.02 19.03
C GLU A 23 9.32 8.37 19.24
N ALA A 24 8.57 8.82 18.22
CA ALA A 24 7.76 10.04 18.30
C ALA A 24 6.32 9.74 17.82
N PRO A 25 5.49 9.07 18.63
CA PRO A 25 4.17 8.56 18.21
C PRO A 25 3.09 9.65 18.21
N THR A 26 3.34 10.77 17.51
CA THR A 26 2.28 11.77 17.30
C THR A 26 1.13 11.16 16.50
N PRO A 27 -0.11 11.67 16.61
CA PRO A 27 -1.24 11.17 15.83
C PRO A 27 -0.97 11.13 14.31
N TYR A 28 -0.29 12.13 13.77
CA TYR A 28 0.10 12.18 12.36
C TYR A 28 1.12 11.11 12.00
N HIS A 29 2.15 10.92 12.82
CA HIS A 29 3.19 9.91 12.60
C HIS A 29 2.62 8.49 12.64
N VAL A 30 1.76 8.19 13.59
CA VAL A 30 1.07 6.90 13.69
C VAL A 30 0.17 6.70 12.47
N TRP A 31 -0.67 7.68 12.13
CA TRP A 31 -1.54 7.59 10.96
C TRP A 31 -0.76 7.34 9.66
N LEU A 32 0.27 8.14 9.40
CA LEU A 32 1.11 8.01 8.20
C LEU A 32 1.76 6.63 8.13
N SER A 33 2.39 6.18 9.21
CA SER A 33 3.06 4.87 9.24
C SER A 33 2.07 3.72 9.03
N GLU A 34 0.90 3.77 9.68
CA GLU A 34 -0.14 2.74 9.52
C GLU A 34 -0.66 2.66 8.08
N VAL A 35 -0.83 3.80 7.41
CA VAL A 35 -1.22 3.82 5.99
C VAL A 35 -0.11 3.31 5.09
N MET A 36 1.15 3.67 5.34
CA MET A 36 2.29 3.17 4.56
C MET A 36 2.52 1.68 4.74
N LEU A 37 2.31 1.14 5.93
CA LEU A 37 2.48 -0.27 6.27
C LEU A 37 1.36 -1.18 5.72
N GLN A 38 0.26 -0.63 5.23
CA GLN A 38 -0.78 -1.45 4.58
C GLN A 38 -0.19 -2.21 3.39
N GLN A 39 -0.11 -3.55 3.49
CA GLN A 39 0.44 -4.44 2.46
C GLN A 39 1.90 -4.15 2.04
N THR A 40 2.65 -3.42 2.87
CA THR A 40 4.06 -3.08 2.61
C THR A 40 4.90 -3.46 3.84
N ARG A 41 6.08 -4.04 3.61
CA ARG A 41 6.98 -4.44 4.69
C ARG A 41 7.63 -3.22 5.34
N VAL A 42 7.90 -3.30 6.64
CA VAL A 42 8.55 -2.22 7.42
C VAL A 42 9.84 -1.74 6.76
N SER A 43 10.74 -2.66 6.37
CA SER A 43 12.02 -2.29 5.74
C SER A 43 11.87 -1.49 4.45
N ALA A 44 10.79 -1.74 3.69
CA ALA A 44 10.50 -0.98 2.48
C ALA A 44 9.87 0.40 2.79
N VAL A 45 9.15 0.53 3.92
CA VAL A 45 8.46 1.76 4.31
C VAL A 45 9.42 2.82 4.86
N LEU A 46 10.43 2.44 5.64
CA LEU A 46 11.28 3.38 6.38
C LEU A 46 11.84 4.54 5.53
N PRO A 47 12.51 4.30 4.37
CA PRO A 47 13.04 5.40 3.57
C PRO A 47 11.95 6.30 2.97
N TYR A 48 10.74 5.77 2.75
CA TYR A 48 9.60 6.57 2.29
C TYR A 48 9.02 7.42 3.41
N TYR A 49 8.93 6.87 4.60
CA TYR A 49 8.41 7.56 5.78
C TYR A 49 9.27 8.78 6.13
N GLU A 50 10.59 8.63 6.18
CA GLU A 50 11.52 9.72 6.45
C GLU A 50 11.45 10.83 5.38
N ARG A 51 11.49 10.44 4.09
CA ARG A 51 11.39 11.38 2.98
C ARG A 51 10.04 12.11 2.95
N PHE A 52 8.96 11.41 3.24
CA PHE A 52 7.61 11.97 3.25
C PHE A 52 7.45 12.99 4.37
N LEU A 53 7.90 12.68 5.59
CA LEU A 53 7.87 13.61 6.72
C LEU A 53 8.77 14.82 6.53
N ALA A 54 9.94 14.65 5.91
CA ALA A 54 10.81 15.78 5.58
C ALA A 54 10.13 16.77 4.61
N ALA A 55 9.31 16.26 3.68
CA ALA A 55 8.61 17.09 2.70
C ALA A 55 7.25 17.61 3.22
N LEU A 56 6.56 16.84 4.05
CA LEU A 56 5.20 17.08 4.53
C LEU A 56 5.16 16.77 6.04
N PRO A 57 5.67 17.69 6.90
CA PRO A 57 5.91 17.42 8.31
C PRO A 57 4.63 17.35 9.15
N ASP A 58 3.50 17.82 8.64
CA ASP A 58 2.24 17.91 9.37
C ASP A 58 1.02 17.73 8.44
N ILE A 59 -0.17 17.67 9.04
CA ILE A 59 -1.42 17.49 8.32
C ILE A 59 -1.76 18.69 7.41
N PRO A 60 -1.56 19.95 7.81
CA PRO A 60 -1.73 21.09 6.92
C PRO A 60 -0.84 21.05 5.68
N ALA A 61 0.44 20.71 5.82
CA ALA A 61 1.36 20.56 4.69
C ALA A 61 0.91 19.44 3.73
N LEU A 62 0.44 18.31 4.28
CA LEU A 62 -0.13 17.22 3.49
C LEU A 62 -1.42 17.64 2.76
N ALA A 63 -2.31 18.36 3.43
CA ALA A 63 -3.56 18.84 2.84
C ALA A 63 -3.34 19.80 1.67
N ALA A 64 -2.34 20.70 1.80
CA ALA A 64 -1.99 21.71 0.81
C ALA A 64 -1.09 21.21 -0.31
N CYS A 65 -0.53 19.99 -0.19
CA CYS A 65 0.41 19.44 -1.17
C CYS A 65 -0.25 19.28 -2.54
N ASP A 66 0.50 19.65 -3.59
CA ASP A 66 0.12 19.37 -4.97
C ASP A 66 0.03 17.84 -5.22
N GLU A 67 -0.93 17.42 -6.05
CA GLU A 67 -1.21 16.00 -6.29
C GLU A 67 -0.04 15.28 -7.00
N GLU A 68 0.64 15.94 -7.93
CA GLU A 68 1.77 15.35 -8.65
C GLU A 68 2.96 15.15 -7.70
N LYS A 69 3.30 16.16 -6.89
CA LYS A 69 4.31 16.07 -5.85
C LYS A 69 3.98 14.97 -4.84
N LEU A 70 2.71 14.87 -4.43
CA LEU A 70 2.25 13.84 -3.51
C LEU A 70 2.43 12.43 -4.09
N HIS A 71 2.04 12.22 -5.35
CA HIS A 71 2.24 10.97 -6.06
C HIS A 71 3.73 10.62 -6.19
N LYS A 72 4.57 11.62 -6.44
CA LYS A 72 6.03 11.43 -6.56
C LYS A 72 6.67 11.02 -5.25
N LEU A 73 6.28 11.60 -4.13
CA LEU A 73 6.73 11.19 -2.79
C LEU A 73 6.34 9.74 -2.47
N TRP A 74 5.23 9.25 -3.06
CA TRP A 74 4.71 7.89 -2.86
C TRP A 74 5.19 6.88 -3.90
N GLU A 75 5.92 7.32 -4.93
CA GLU A 75 6.34 6.47 -6.05
C GLU A 75 7.17 5.28 -5.56
N GLY A 76 6.71 4.07 -5.90
CA GLY A 76 7.32 2.80 -5.50
C GLY A 76 6.61 2.06 -4.38
N LEU A 77 5.83 2.73 -3.51
CA LEU A 77 5.04 2.06 -2.48
C LEU A 77 3.81 1.33 -3.03
N GLY A 78 3.31 1.75 -4.20
CA GLY A 78 2.09 1.18 -4.80
C GLY A 78 0.81 1.53 -4.04
N TYR A 79 -0.33 0.97 -4.51
CA TYR A 79 -1.64 1.25 -3.91
C TYR A 79 -1.90 2.75 -3.69
N TYR A 80 -1.76 3.56 -4.73
CA TYR A 80 -1.84 5.02 -4.67
C TYR A 80 -3.17 5.58 -4.13
N SER A 81 -4.23 4.75 -4.11
CA SER A 81 -5.46 5.11 -3.41
C SER A 81 -5.24 5.44 -1.94
N ARG A 82 -4.19 4.86 -1.31
CA ARG A 82 -3.83 5.15 0.09
C ARG A 82 -3.42 6.60 0.26
N VAL A 83 -2.49 7.09 -0.53
CA VAL A 83 -2.00 8.47 -0.40
C VAL A 83 -3.05 9.49 -0.83
N ARG A 84 -3.88 9.18 -1.85
CA ARG A 84 -5.01 10.04 -2.20
C ARG A 84 -6.05 10.15 -1.08
N ASN A 85 -6.39 9.03 -0.44
CA ASN A 85 -7.29 9.04 0.71
C ASN A 85 -6.66 9.74 1.91
N LEU A 86 -5.35 9.57 2.14
CA LEU A 86 -4.60 10.26 3.17
C LEU A 86 -4.73 11.79 3.00
N GLN A 87 -4.52 12.30 1.79
CA GLN A 87 -4.69 13.74 1.51
C GLN A 87 -6.14 14.22 1.64
N LYS A 88 -7.10 13.43 1.13
CA LYS A 88 -8.53 13.77 1.29
C LYS A 88 -8.91 13.88 2.76
N ALA A 89 -8.47 12.93 3.58
CA ALA A 89 -8.69 12.97 5.02
C ALA A 89 -7.97 14.15 5.66
N ALA A 90 -6.73 14.48 5.25
CA ALA A 90 -6.00 15.63 5.75
C ALA A 90 -6.75 16.96 5.49
N LYS A 91 -7.34 17.12 4.31
CA LYS A 91 -8.19 18.30 3.99
C LYS A 91 -9.39 18.41 4.94
N ILE A 92 -10.09 17.30 5.17
CA ILE A 92 -11.21 17.26 6.13
C ILE A 92 -10.76 17.59 7.54
N VAL A 93 -9.59 17.05 7.95
CA VAL A 93 -9.02 17.31 9.28
C VAL A 93 -8.67 18.80 9.44
N CYS A 94 -8.14 19.44 8.41
CA CYS A 94 -7.91 20.89 8.45
C CYS A 94 -9.20 21.69 8.54
N GLU A 95 -10.22 21.32 7.76
CA GLU A 95 -11.49 22.03 7.69
C GLU A 95 -12.34 21.86 8.97
N GLN A 96 -12.38 20.66 9.54
CA GLN A 96 -13.34 20.31 10.60
C GLN A 96 -12.70 20.18 11.98
N TYR A 97 -11.39 19.94 12.06
CA TYR A 97 -10.67 19.64 13.30
C TYR A 97 -9.42 20.52 13.52
N GLY A 98 -9.30 21.65 12.82
CA GLY A 98 -8.20 22.59 13.00
C GLY A 98 -6.80 22.02 12.70
N GLY A 99 -6.71 21.05 11.79
CA GLY A 99 -5.44 20.43 11.39
C GLY A 99 -4.91 19.36 12.36
N GLN A 100 -5.71 18.92 13.32
CA GLN A 100 -5.36 17.87 14.28
C GLN A 100 -6.35 16.71 14.21
N LEU A 101 -5.86 15.47 14.26
CA LEU A 101 -6.73 14.30 14.28
C LEU A 101 -7.62 14.31 15.53
N PRO A 102 -8.91 13.98 15.40
CA PRO A 102 -9.81 13.93 16.56
C PRO A 102 -9.46 12.75 17.48
N ALA A 103 -9.47 13.00 18.80
CA ALA A 103 -9.32 11.98 19.83
C ALA A 103 -10.63 11.21 20.06
N ASP A 104 -11.22 10.71 18.97
CA ASP A 104 -12.47 9.96 18.98
C ASP A 104 -12.44 8.87 17.90
N TYR A 105 -12.71 7.64 18.29
CA TYR A 105 -12.65 6.48 17.38
C TYR A 105 -13.67 6.57 16.23
N ALA A 106 -14.88 7.03 16.49
CA ALA A 106 -15.92 7.13 15.48
C ALA A 106 -15.62 8.25 14.47
N ALA A 107 -15.12 9.38 14.93
CA ALA A 107 -14.69 10.48 14.10
C ALA A 107 -13.47 10.09 13.23
N LEU A 108 -12.47 9.41 13.79
CA LEU A 108 -11.34 8.86 13.03
C LEU A 108 -11.82 7.91 11.93
N ARG A 109 -12.73 7.00 12.27
CA ARG A 109 -13.26 6.00 11.34
C ARG A 109 -14.09 6.60 10.21
N ALA A 110 -14.67 7.78 10.38
CA ALA A 110 -15.42 8.50 9.37
C ALA A 110 -14.50 9.14 8.29
N LEU A 111 -13.21 9.27 8.55
CA LEU A 111 -12.27 9.86 7.60
C LEU A 111 -11.96 8.93 6.43
N PRO A 112 -11.78 9.46 5.20
CA PRO A 112 -11.44 8.68 4.02
C PRO A 112 -10.20 7.80 4.21
N GLY A 113 -10.32 6.51 3.89
CA GLY A 113 -9.20 5.56 3.98
C GLY A 113 -8.85 5.07 5.38
N ILE A 114 -9.57 5.52 6.42
CA ILE A 114 -9.41 5.07 7.80
C ILE A 114 -10.52 4.06 8.11
N GLY A 115 -10.16 2.78 8.15
CA GLY A 115 -11.03 1.68 8.57
C GLY A 115 -10.89 1.37 10.06
N ASP A 116 -11.63 0.33 10.52
CA ASP A 116 -11.62 -0.10 11.94
C ASP A 116 -10.21 -0.30 12.50
N TYR A 117 -9.31 -0.94 11.73
CA TYR A 117 -7.93 -1.17 12.13
C TYR A 117 -7.15 0.13 12.32
N THR A 118 -7.12 0.98 11.29
CA THR A 118 -6.34 2.23 11.33
C THR A 118 -6.88 3.19 12.38
N ALA A 119 -8.21 3.28 12.52
CA ALA A 119 -8.84 4.05 13.59
C ALA A 119 -8.46 3.52 14.97
N GLY A 120 -8.48 2.18 15.15
CA GLY A 120 -8.07 1.52 16.39
C GLY A 120 -6.60 1.76 16.73
N ALA A 121 -5.72 1.69 15.76
CA ALA A 121 -4.29 1.97 15.95
C ALA A 121 -4.05 3.43 16.37
N ILE A 122 -4.61 4.41 15.63
CA ILE A 122 -4.47 5.83 15.97
C ILE A 122 -5.08 6.11 17.36
N ALA A 123 -6.32 5.67 17.60
CA ALA A 123 -7.02 5.93 18.84
C ALA A 123 -6.28 5.35 20.07
N SER A 124 -5.80 4.12 19.97
CA SER A 124 -5.13 3.48 21.10
C SER A 124 -3.68 3.95 21.29
N ILE A 125 -2.91 4.09 20.22
CA ILE A 125 -1.48 4.41 20.31
C ILE A 125 -1.27 5.90 20.63
N SER A 126 -2.04 6.79 19.97
CA SER A 126 -1.82 8.23 20.11
C SER A 126 -2.67 8.89 21.19
N PHE A 127 -3.86 8.31 21.48
CA PHE A 127 -4.81 8.91 22.42
C PHE A 127 -5.13 8.05 23.64
N GLY A 128 -4.55 6.84 23.73
CA GLY A 128 -4.77 5.92 24.84
C GLY A 128 -6.21 5.38 24.95
N ILE A 129 -7.02 5.53 23.90
CA ILE A 129 -8.41 5.06 23.89
C ILE A 129 -8.42 3.53 23.84
N PRO A 130 -9.14 2.83 24.75
CA PRO A 130 -9.12 1.38 24.84
C PRO A 130 -10.00 0.73 23.75
N VAL A 131 -9.49 0.74 22.52
CA VAL A 131 -10.09 0.13 21.33
C VAL A 131 -9.09 -0.80 20.66
N PRO A 132 -9.55 -1.88 20.00
CA PRO A 132 -8.65 -2.84 19.37
C PRO A 132 -8.16 -2.37 18.00
N ALA A 133 -6.92 -2.76 17.65
CA ALA A 133 -6.38 -2.65 16.30
C ALA A 133 -6.13 -4.05 15.73
N VAL A 134 -7.11 -4.60 15.00
CA VAL A 134 -7.07 -5.99 14.52
C VAL A 134 -6.70 -6.04 13.04
N ASP A 135 -5.45 -6.36 12.77
CA ASP A 135 -4.90 -6.60 11.43
C ASP A 135 -4.77 -8.11 11.11
N GLY A 136 -4.18 -8.43 9.97
CA GLY A 136 -3.92 -9.83 9.59
C GLY A 136 -2.95 -10.56 10.51
N ASN A 137 -2.05 -9.83 11.21
CA ASN A 137 -1.14 -10.43 12.19
C ASN A 137 -1.91 -10.84 13.45
N VAL A 138 -2.73 -9.93 13.97
CA VAL A 138 -3.58 -10.17 15.13
C VAL A 138 -4.55 -11.31 14.88
N LEU A 139 -5.22 -11.34 13.73
CA LEU A 139 -6.12 -12.43 13.35
C LEU A 139 -5.40 -13.79 13.31
N ARG A 140 -4.17 -13.84 12.80
CA ARG A 140 -3.35 -15.07 12.80
C ARG A 140 -2.96 -15.50 14.20
N VAL A 141 -2.49 -14.56 15.03
CA VAL A 141 -2.13 -14.86 16.42
C VAL A 141 -3.34 -15.45 17.16
N PHE A 142 -4.51 -14.83 17.07
CA PHE A 142 -5.72 -15.28 17.76
C PHE A 142 -6.28 -16.59 17.18
N SER A 143 -6.22 -16.81 15.86
CA SER A 143 -6.56 -18.09 15.26
C SER A 143 -5.73 -19.23 15.84
N ARG A 144 -4.42 -19.03 15.99
CA ARG A 144 -3.52 -20.03 16.60
C ARG A 144 -3.67 -20.14 18.11
N LEU A 145 -3.80 -19.01 18.81
CA LEU A 145 -3.93 -18.97 20.26
C LEU A 145 -5.15 -19.78 20.73
N TYR A 146 -6.27 -19.65 20.03
CA TYR A 146 -7.53 -20.36 20.33
C TYR A 146 -7.73 -21.66 19.53
N ASN A 147 -6.76 -22.05 18.69
CA ASN A 147 -6.87 -23.18 17.77
C ASN A 147 -8.19 -23.13 16.94
N ASP A 148 -8.56 -21.94 16.50
CA ASP A 148 -9.84 -21.68 15.84
C ASP A 148 -9.68 -21.76 14.31
N PRO A 149 -10.30 -22.73 13.62
CA PRO A 149 -10.19 -22.93 12.18
C PRO A 149 -11.11 -21.98 11.37
N GLY A 150 -11.77 -21.04 12.01
CA GLY A 150 -12.60 -20.05 11.33
C GLY A 150 -11.83 -19.31 10.26
N VAL A 151 -12.46 -19.11 9.10
CA VAL A 151 -11.85 -18.37 7.97
C VAL A 151 -11.72 -16.90 8.35
N ILE A 152 -10.49 -16.43 8.56
CA ILE A 152 -10.22 -15.07 9.08
C ILE A 152 -10.66 -13.93 8.15
N THR A 153 -11.01 -14.23 6.91
CA THR A 153 -11.60 -13.27 5.96
C THR A 153 -13.12 -13.17 6.08
N ASP A 154 -13.76 -14.05 6.86
CA ASP A 154 -15.19 -13.96 7.15
C ASP A 154 -15.45 -12.84 8.18
N PRO A 155 -16.36 -11.89 7.90
CA PRO A 155 -16.68 -10.80 8.83
C PRO A 155 -17.16 -11.25 10.20
N LYS A 156 -17.87 -12.38 10.30
CA LYS A 156 -18.36 -12.93 11.58
C LYS A 156 -17.18 -13.45 12.43
N VAL A 157 -16.24 -14.17 11.79
CA VAL A 157 -15.04 -14.67 12.44
C VAL A 157 -14.16 -13.48 12.89
N LYS A 158 -13.98 -12.50 12.03
CA LYS A 158 -13.24 -11.28 12.39
C LYS A 158 -13.88 -10.57 13.59
N LYS A 159 -15.19 -10.42 13.62
CA LYS A 159 -15.91 -9.82 14.75
C LYS A 159 -15.70 -10.61 16.04
N ALA A 160 -15.78 -11.95 16.00
CA ALA A 160 -15.54 -12.81 17.15
C ALA A 160 -14.10 -12.68 17.68
N PHE A 161 -13.10 -12.66 16.79
CA PHE A 161 -11.71 -12.45 17.20
C PHE A 161 -11.47 -11.04 17.76
N THR A 162 -12.11 -10.02 17.20
CA THR A 162 -12.04 -8.67 17.75
C THR A 162 -12.56 -8.61 19.19
N ALA A 163 -13.66 -9.29 19.49
CA ALA A 163 -14.17 -9.39 20.86
C ALA A 163 -13.17 -10.08 21.81
N ARG A 164 -12.58 -11.21 21.38
CA ARG A 164 -11.53 -11.91 22.17
C ARG A 164 -10.29 -11.05 22.38
N VAL A 165 -9.89 -10.23 21.41
CA VAL A 165 -8.78 -9.26 21.58
C VAL A 165 -9.09 -8.27 22.69
N MET A 166 -10.32 -7.75 22.72
CA MET A 166 -10.76 -6.79 23.74
C MET A 166 -10.85 -7.41 25.15
N GLU A 167 -11.21 -8.70 25.27
CA GLU A 167 -11.26 -9.41 26.55
C GLU A 167 -9.92 -9.43 27.28
N HIS A 168 -8.81 -9.33 26.54
CA HIS A 168 -7.45 -9.33 27.09
C HIS A 168 -6.81 -7.94 27.12
N GLN A 169 -7.42 -6.95 26.50
CA GLN A 169 -6.81 -5.61 26.39
C GLN A 169 -6.87 -4.86 27.71
N PRO A 170 -5.72 -4.47 28.31
CA PRO A 170 -5.70 -3.60 29.48
C PRO A 170 -6.03 -2.17 29.04
N PRO A 171 -7.07 -1.53 29.61
CA PRO A 171 -7.51 -0.19 29.18
C PRO A 171 -6.41 0.86 29.25
N GLU A 172 -5.59 0.83 30.30
CA GLU A 172 -4.50 1.79 30.53
C GLU A 172 -3.26 1.59 29.66
N LYS A 173 -3.19 0.47 28.92
CA LYS A 173 -2.07 0.09 28.03
C LYS A 173 -2.56 -0.38 26.67
N ALA A 174 -3.70 0.12 26.21
CA ALA A 174 -4.33 -0.33 24.97
C ALA A 174 -3.42 -0.17 23.75
N GLY A 175 -2.70 0.94 23.62
CA GLY A 175 -1.77 1.19 22.53
C GLY A 175 -0.59 0.22 22.52
N ASP A 176 0.04 -0.02 23.68
CA ASP A 176 1.15 -0.97 23.80
C ASP A 176 0.69 -2.40 23.52
N TYR A 177 -0.49 -2.77 24.01
CA TYR A 177 -1.07 -4.10 23.77
C TYR A 177 -1.35 -4.36 22.28
N ASN A 178 -1.95 -3.40 21.58
CA ASN A 178 -2.17 -3.50 20.15
C ASN A 178 -0.85 -3.61 19.37
N GLN A 179 0.14 -2.78 19.70
CA GLN A 179 1.47 -2.86 19.10
C GLN A 179 2.17 -4.20 19.41
N ALA A 180 2.03 -4.72 20.63
CA ALA A 180 2.61 -5.99 21.04
C ALA A 180 2.05 -7.18 20.27
N LEU A 181 0.74 -7.20 20.00
CA LEU A 181 0.10 -8.22 19.15
C LEU A 181 0.62 -8.17 17.72
N MET A 182 0.72 -6.97 17.13
CA MET A 182 1.26 -6.79 15.78
C MET A 182 2.72 -7.23 15.70
N GLU A 183 3.53 -6.86 16.69
CA GLU A 183 4.96 -7.20 16.76
C GLU A 183 5.16 -8.70 16.95
N LEU A 184 4.39 -9.34 17.83
CA LEU A 184 4.39 -10.80 18.01
C LEU A 184 4.08 -11.52 16.69
N GLY A 185 3.07 -11.04 15.98
CA GLY A 185 2.73 -11.56 14.66
C GLY A 185 3.84 -11.37 13.63
N ALA A 186 4.54 -10.25 13.67
CA ALA A 186 5.60 -9.95 12.70
C ALA A 186 6.91 -10.71 12.96
N LEU A 187 7.27 -10.93 14.22
CA LEU A 187 8.58 -11.45 14.62
C LEU A 187 8.57 -12.92 15.05
N VAL A 188 7.51 -13.39 15.69
CA VAL A 188 7.45 -14.71 16.32
C VAL A 188 6.39 -15.59 15.66
N CYS A 189 5.14 -15.16 15.67
CA CYS A 189 4.02 -15.90 15.10
C CYS A 189 3.89 -15.64 13.60
N VAL A 190 4.94 -15.87 12.83
CA VAL A 190 5.11 -15.49 11.43
C VAL A 190 4.09 -16.16 10.48
N PRO A 191 3.76 -15.51 9.31
CA PRO A 191 2.78 -16.04 8.36
C PRO A 191 3.32 -17.15 7.46
N ASN A 192 4.63 -17.15 7.20
CA ASN A 192 5.29 -18.07 6.29
C ASN A 192 6.35 -18.88 7.03
N GLY A 193 6.42 -20.19 6.79
CA GLY A 193 7.28 -21.09 7.52
C GLY A 193 6.73 -21.45 8.91
N ALA A 194 7.57 -22.10 9.72
CA ALA A 194 7.21 -22.45 11.09
C ALA A 194 7.26 -21.21 12.00
N PRO A 195 6.24 -20.97 12.83
CA PRO A 195 6.32 -19.93 13.85
C PRO A 195 7.38 -20.28 14.91
N LEU A 196 7.98 -19.27 15.51
CA LEU A 196 9.05 -19.43 16.51
C LEU A 196 8.42 -19.68 17.90
N CYS A 197 7.77 -20.83 18.07
CA CYS A 197 7.01 -21.14 19.28
C CYS A 197 7.89 -21.25 20.53
N ASP A 198 9.14 -21.67 20.40
CA ASP A 198 10.07 -21.85 21.52
C ASP A 198 10.43 -20.54 22.24
N VAL A 199 10.33 -19.40 21.53
CA VAL A 199 10.59 -18.06 22.10
C VAL A 199 9.29 -17.22 22.24
N CYS A 200 8.13 -17.86 22.02
CA CYS A 200 6.84 -17.17 22.08
C CYS A 200 6.40 -16.96 23.55
N PRO A 201 6.09 -15.72 23.96
CA PRO A 201 5.63 -15.44 25.32
C PRO A 201 4.27 -16.10 25.63
N LEU A 202 3.53 -16.52 24.61
CA LEU A 202 2.21 -17.13 24.73
C LEU A 202 2.23 -18.65 24.48
N ALA A 203 3.41 -19.29 24.38
CA ALA A 203 3.52 -20.72 24.04
C ALA A 203 2.71 -21.61 24.97
N GLY A 204 2.80 -21.37 26.29
CA GLY A 204 2.05 -22.14 27.30
C GLY A 204 0.53 -21.99 27.27
N LEU A 205 0.01 -20.94 26.61
CA LEU A 205 -1.43 -20.68 26.48
C LEU A 205 -1.94 -21.01 25.07
N CYS A 206 -1.03 -21.27 24.11
CA CYS A 206 -1.39 -21.44 22.70
C CYS A 206 -1.95 -22.83 22.39
N GLN A 207 -3.24 -22.93 22.18
CA GLN A 207 -3.93 -24.19 21.91
C GLN A 207 -3.47 -24.84 20.59
N ALA A 208 -3.15 -24.06 19.55
CA ALA A 208 -2.63 -24.61 18.31
C ALA A 208 -1.20 -25.17 18.45
N SER A 209 -0.38 -24.62 19.34
CA SER A 209 0.95 -25.17 19.66
C SER A 209 0.82 -26.54 20.35
N VAL A 210 -0.05 -26.63 21.35
CA VAL A 210 -0.33 -27.89 22.06
C VAL A 210 -0.91 -28.95 21.12
N ALA A 211 -1.80 -28.56 20.23
CA ALA A 211 -2.44 -29.47 19.28
C ALA A 211 -1.58 -29.78 18.03
N GLY A 212 -0.44 -29.13 17.83
CA GLY A 212 0.41 -29.30 16.63
C GLY A 212 -0.20 -28.76 15.34
N THR A 213 -1.17 -27.82 15.43
CA THR A 213 -1.96 -27.33 14.29
C THR A 213 -1.52 -25.95 13.76
N THR A 214 -0.44 -25.38 14.28
CA THR A 214 0.02 -24.01 13.95
C THR A 214 0.23 -23.78 12.45
N ALA A 215 0.68 -24.82 11.71
CA ALA A 215 0.89 -24.74 10.26
C ALA A 215 -0.42 -24.67 9.45
N ALA A 216 -1.51 -25.24 10.01
CA ALA A 216 -2.83 -25.24 9.36
C ALA A 216 -3.60 -23.91 9.56
N LEU A 217 -3.13 -23.06 10.47
CA LEU A 217 -3.81 -21.82 10.86
C LEU A 217 -2.97 -20.57 10.52
N PRO A 218 -3.61 -19.45 10.17
CA PRO A 218 -5.07 -19.26 10.05
C PRO A 218 -5.63 -19.80 8.73
N GLN A 219 -6.90 -20.15 8.73
CA GLN A 219 -7.62 -20.46 7.50
C GLN A 219 -8.00 -19.16 6.74
N LYS A 220 -7.81 -19.19 5.43
CA LYS A 220 -8.15 -18.07 4.53
C LYS A 220 -9.02 -18.57 3.40
N ALA A 221 -9.95 -17.74 2.94
CA ALA A 221 -10.67 -18.03 1.70
C ALA A 221 -9.70 -18.14 0.52
N LYS A 222 -9.99 -19.06 -0.39
CA LYS A 222 -9.21 -19.16 -1.63
C LYS A 222 -9.34 -17.86 -2.43
N PRO A 223 -8.23 -17.29 -2.91
CA PRO A 223 -8.29 -16.08 -3.72
C PRO A 223 -9.07 -16.35 -5.01
N LYS A 224 -9.86 -15.38 -5.45
CA LYS A 224 -10.50 -15.45 -6.77
C LYS A 224 -9.42 -15.40 -7.87
N PRO A 225 -9.61 -16.11 -9.00
CA PRO A 225 -8.72 -15.99 -10.14
C PRO A 225 -8.60 -14.53 -10.61
N ARG A 226 -7.40 -14.12 -10.98
CA ARG A 226 -7.18 -12.80 -11.59
C ARG A 226 -7.67 -12.80 -13.03
N LYS A 227 -8.21 -11.67 -13.48
CA LYS A 227 -8.46 -11.45 -14.91
C LYS A 227 -7.12 -11.17 -15.59
N VAL A 228 -6.76 -11.97 -16.59
CA VAL A 228 -5.55 -11.76 -17.40
C VAL A 228 -5.91 -10.89 -18.59
N LEU A 229 -5.20 -9.78 -18.79
CA LEU A 229 -5.44 -8.84 -19.89
C LEU A 229 -4.16 -8.65 -20.70
N PRO A 230 -4.22 -8.82 -22.04
CA PRO A 230 -3.17 -8.34 -22.91
C PRO A 230 -3.15 -6.81 -22.90
N VAL A 231 -1.96 -6.24 -22.95
CA VAL A 231 -1.78 -4.77 -22.98
C VAL A 231 -0.65 -4.46 -23.95
N THR A 232 -0.96 -3.65 -24.96
CA THR A 232 0.06 -3.14 -25.87
C THR A 232 0.55 -1.77 -25.43
N VAL A 233 1.87 -1.59 -25.34
CA VAL A 233 2.54 -0.36 -24.90
C VAL A 233 3.30 0.26 -26.07
N ALA A 234 3.21 1.57 -26.25
CA ALA A 234 4.08 2.31 -27.15
C ALA A 234 4.97 3.27 -26.37
N LEU A 235 6.28 3.05 -26.44
CA LEU A 235 7.28 4.00 -25.97
C LEU A 235 7.67 4.90 -27.15
N VAL A 236 7.14 6.10 -27.19
CA VAL A 236 7.41 7.07 -28.25
C VAL A 236 8.39 8.10 -27.70
N GLU A 237 9.57 8.21 -28.28
CA GLU A 237 10.64 9.14 -27.90
C GLU A 237 10.84 10.19 -28.99
N SER A 238 10.96 11.44 -28.58
CA SER A 238 11.37 12.57 -29.44
C SER A 238 12.56 13.30 -28.79
N PRO A 239 13.18 14.27 -29.46
CA PRO A 239 14.20 15.13 -28.83
C PRO A 239 13.72 15.82 -27.54
N ALA A 240 12.41 16.05 -27.38
CA ALA A 240 11.82 16.66 -26.19
C ALA A 240 11.59 15.65 -25.03
N GLY A 241 11.70 14.34 -25.28
CA GLY A 241 11.51 13.30 -24.28
C GLY A 241 10.54 12.20 -24.69
N PHE A 242 9.95 11.52 -23.73
CA PHE A 242 8.97 10.45 -23.95
C PHE A 242 7.54 10.97 -23.94
N LEU A 243 6.73 10.49 -24.87
CA LEU A 243 5.30 10.79 -24.88
C LEU A 243 4.60 10.01 -23.79
N VAL A 244 4.04 10.72 -22.82
CA VAL A 244 3.28 10.15 -21.72
C VAL A 244 1.90 10.79 -21.62
N GLN A 245 0.94 10.03 -21.11
CA GLN A 245 -0.42 10.50 -20.88
C GLN A 245 -0.83 10.26 -19.43
N GLN A 246 -1.69 11.13 -18.90
CA GLN A 246 -2.26 10.95 -17.58
C GLN A 246 -3.46 9.99 -17.64
N ARG A 247 -3.51 9.05 -16.73
CA ARG A 247 -4.66 8.15 -16.60
C ARG A 247 -5.89 8.88 -16.06
N PRO A 248 -7.08 8.38 -16.40
CA PRO A 248 -8.32 8.94 -15.85
C PRO A 248 -8.29 9.02 -14.31
N ALA A 249 -9.05 9.98 -13.75
CA ALA A 249 -9.15 10.20 -12.30
C ALA A 249 -9.77 9.02 -11.52
N LYS A 250 -10.31 8.01 -12.21
CA LYS A 250 -10.92 6.80 -11.62
C LYS A 250 -10.36 5.54 -12.29
N GLY A 251 -10.39 4.42 -11.56
CA GLY A 251 -9.94 3.12 -12.08
C GLY A 251 -8.52 2.77 -11.66
N LEU A 252 -7.94 1.82 -12.39
CA LEU A 252 -6.60 1.30 -12.11
C LEU A 252 -5.54 2.37 -12.38
N LEU A 253 -4.62 2.59 -11.43
CA LEU A 253 -3.55 3.58 -11.52
C LEU A 253 -4.04 5.02 -11.78
N ALA A 254 -5.26 5.34 -11.32
CA ALA A 254 -5.91 6.62 -11.56
C ALA A 254 -5.03 7.83 -11.27
N GLY A 255 -5.02 8.82 -12.16
CA GLY A 255 -4.28 10.07 -12.03
C GLY A 255 -2.76 9.97 -12.23
N LEU A 256 -2.20 8.76 -12.40
CA LEU A 256 -0.78 8.57 -12.65
C LEU A 256 -0.43 8.72 -14.13
N TRP A 257 0.83 8.96 -14.41
CA TRP A 257 1.35 9.07 -15.78
C TRP A 257 1.80 7.71 -16.31
N GLN A 258 1.71 7.52 -17.61
CA GLN A 258 2.07 6.27 -18.27
C GLN A 258 2.49 6.52 -19.72
N PRO A 259 3.28 5.63 -20.35
CA PRO A 259 3.41 5.59 -21.79
C PRO A 259 2.06 5.33 -22.45
N LEU A 260 1.94 5.59 -23.73
CA LEU A 260 0.73 5.25 -24.45
C LEU A 260 0.48 3.74 -24.37
N LEU A 261 -0.77 3.35 -24.14
CA LEU A 261 -1.13 1.93 -24.07
C LEU A 261 -2.59 1.67 -24.46
N TRP A 262 -2.85 0.43 -24.85
CA TRP A 262 -4.17 -0.11 -25.19
C TRP A 262 -4.40 -1.36 -24.34
N GLU A 263 -5.37 -1.26 -23.44
CA GLU A 263 -5.76 -2.37 -22.55
C GLU A 263 -6.69 -3.34 -23.27
N SER A 264 -6.57 -4.62 -22.98
CA SER A 264 -7.35 -5.72 -23.56
C SER A 264 -7.08 -5.96 -25.06
N GLU A 265 -6.01 -5.40 -25.59
CA GLU A 265 -5.62 -5.52 -26.99
C GLU A 265 -4.17 -5.97 -27.11
N HIS A 266 -3.92 -6.86 -28.09
CA HIS A 266 -2.59 -7.24 -28.55
C HIS A 266 -2.43 -6.75 -29.98
N LEU A 267 -1.87 -5.54 -30.12
CA LEU A 267 -1.72 -4.88 -31.42
C LEU A 267 -0.40 -5.28 -32.10
N LEU A 268 -0.46 -5.47 -33.40
CA LEU A 268 0.72 -5.60 -34.25
C LEU A 268 1.38 -4.22 -34.45
N GLN A 269 2.65 -4.21 -34.87
CA GLN A 269 3.39 -2.94 -35.06
C GLN A 269 2.66 -1.96 -36.00
N ALA A 270 2.11 -2.45 -37.13
CA ALA A 270 1.37 -1.61 -38.04
C ALA A 270 0.09 -1.00 -37.41
N GLU A 271 -0.59 -1.75 -36.54
CA GLU A 271 -1.78 -1.27 -35.84
C GLU A 271 -1.41 -0.21 -34.81
N VAL A 272 -0.28 -0.38 -34.11
CA VAL A 272 0.24 0.64 -33.18
C VAL A 272 0.54 1.95 -33.93
N LEU A 273 1.23 1.87 -35.09
CA LEU A 273 1.51 3.05 -35.91
C LEU A 273 0.20 3.74 -36.36
N ALA A 274 -0.79 2.98 -36.79
CA ALA A 274 -2.10 3.51 -37.19
C ALA A 274 -2.81 4.22 -36.00
N ARG A 275 -2.72 3.65 -34.78
CA ARG A 275 -3.27 4.26 -33.56
C ARG A 275 -2.53 5.54 -33.17
N LEU A 276 -1.20 5.57 -33.32
CA LEU A 276 -0.38 6.76 -33.08
C LEU A 276 -0.75 7.89 -34.06
N ALA A 277 -0.87 7.57 -35.34
CA ALA A 277 -1.31 8.54 -36.37
C ALA A 277 -2.71 9.08 -36.06
N ALA A 278 -3.64 8.22 -35.64
CA ALA A 278 -5.00 8.64 -35.24
C ALA A 278 -5.01 9.58 -34.00
N LEU A 279 -3.99 9.49 -33.13
CA LEU A 279 -3.77 10.41 -32.03
C LEU A 279 -3.10 11.72 -32.46
N GLY A 280 -2.67 11.83 -33.71
CA GLY A 280 -1.96 13.00 -34.24
C GLY A 280 -0.43 12.95 -34.04
N VAL A 281 0.13 11.76 -33.76
CA VAL A 281 1.57 11.57 -33.71
C VAL A 281 2.10 11.32 -35.13
N ASP A 282 2.93 12.23 -35.64
CA ASP A 282 3.68 12.00 -36.87
C ASP A 282 4.82 11.01 -36.59
N THR A 283 4.69 9.82 -37.12
CA THR A 283 5.71 8.77 -36.99
C THR A 283 6.78 8.85 -38.09
N GLY A 284 6.56 9.64 -39.13
CA GLY A 284 7.50 9.80 -40.25
C GLY A 284 7.91 8.46 -40.86
N THR A 285 9.22 8.25 -40.93
CA THR A 285 9.83 6.97 -41.38
C THR A 285 10.31 6.09 -40.21
N ALA A 286 9.83 6.32 -38.99
CA ALA A 286 10.27 5.60 -37.82
C ALA A 286 9.97 4.09 -37.96
N VAL A 287 10.99 3.27 -37.67
CA VAL A 287 10.86 1.82 -37.63
C VAL A 287 10.66 1.40 -36.17
N PRO A 288 9.50 0.80 -35.86
CA PRO A 288 9.25 0.33 -34.50
C PRO A 288 10.18 -0.81 -34.11
N GLU A 289 10.76 -0.73 -32.93
CA GLU A 289 11.50 -1.81 -32.29
C GLU A 289 10.58 -2.54 -31.30
N ALA A 290 10.55 -3.88 -31.35
CA ALA A 290 9.75 -4.66 -30.40
C ALA A 290 10.28 -4.53 -28.97
N LEU A 291 9.39 -4.23 -28.03
CA LEU A 291 9.72 -4.24 -26.61
C LEU A 291 9.72 -5.68 -26.06
N PRO A 292 10.56 -5.97 -25.06
CA PRO A 292 10.51 -7.26 -24.38
C PRO A 292 9.13 -7.46 -23.73
N ALA A 293 8.61 -8.69 -23.86
CA ALA A 293 7.38 -9.05 -23.15
C ALA A 293 7.59 -8.99 -21.64
N ALA A 294 6.60 -8.47 -20.95
CA ALA A 294 6.63 -8.35 -19.51
C ALA A 294 5.27 -8.65 -18.90
N LYS A 295 5.21 -8.80 -17.57
CA LYS A 295 3.94 -8.92 -16.87
C LYS A 295 3.93 -8.09 -15.61
N HIS A 296 2.75 -7.60 -15.25
CA HIS A 296 2.52 -6.95 -13.98
C HIS A 296 1.26 -7.51 -13.31
N ILE A 297 1.38 -7.80 -12.01
CA ILE A 297 0.32 -8.44 -11.23
C ILE A 297 -0.26 -7.43 -10.26
N PHE A 298 -1.52 -7.07 -10.47
CA PHE A 298 -2.34 -6.34 -9.49
C PHE A 298 -3.14 -7.30 -8.61
N SER A 299 -3.88 -6.79 -7.65
CA SER A 299 -4.67 -7.63 -6.74
C SER A 299 -5.70 -8.51 -7.46
N HIS A 300 -6.34 -8.00 -8.52
CA HIS A 300 -7.45 -8.66 -9.22
C HIS A 300 -7.26 -8.76 -10.74
N ILE A 301 -6.20 -8.17 -11.29
CA ILE A 301 -5.87 -8.16 -12.72
C ILE A 301 -4.39 -8.53 -12.88
N GLU A 302 -4.06 -9.21 -13.96
CA GLU A 302 -2.71 -9.44 -14.43
C GLU A 302 -2.59 -8.87 -15.84
N TRP A 303 -1.64 -7.95 -16.05
CA TRP A 303 -1.30 -7.44 -17.37
C TRP A 303 -0.20 -8.27 -18.00
N LEU A 304 -0.44 -8.73 -19.24
CA LEU A 304 0.58 -9.27 -20.13
C LEU A 304 0.97 -8.17 -21.11
N LEU A 305 2.13 -7.59 -20.87
CA LEU A 305 2.63 -6.42 -21.59
C LEU A 305 3.43 -6.87 -22.81
N SER A 306 3.12 -6.29 -23.95
CA SER A 306 3.92 -6.30 -25.19
C SER A 306 3.90 -4.91 -25.80
N GLY A 307 4.68 -4.63 -26.80
CA GLY A 307 4.61 -3.34 -27.45
C GLY A 307 5.82 -2.99 -28.29
N VAL A 308 5.94 -1.72 -28.60
CA VAL A 308 6.99 -1.17 -29.43
C VAL A 308 7.63 0.09 -28.83
N ALA A 309 8.86 0.33 -29.19
CA ALA A 309 9.52 1.61 -29.01
C ALA A 309 9.82 2.21 -30.39
N LEU A 310 9.69 3.51 -30.51
CA LEU A 310 10.06 4.24 -31.74
C LEU A 310 10.52 5.65 -31.41
N THR A 311 11.42 6.18 -32.24
CA THR A 311 11.87 7.57 -32.17
C THR A 311 11.19 8.35 -33.30
N VAL A 312 10.63 9.50 -32.94
CA VAL A 312 9.90 10.38 -33.87
C VAL A 312 10.56 11.77 -33.91
N PRO A 313 10.31 12.57 -34.99
CA PRO A 313 10.77 13.95 -35.03
C PRO A 313 10.13 14.79 -33.92
N GLU A 314 10.75 15.91 -33.63
CA GLU A 314 10.19 16.91 -32.71
C GLU A 314 8.83 17.42 -33.22
N GLN A 315 7.83 17.41 -32.38
CA GLN A 315 6.46 17.76 -32.70
C GLN A 315 5.68 18.15 -31.44
N ALA A 316 4.55 18.82 -31.61
CA ALA A 316 3.64 19.13 -30.52
C ALA A 316 3.06 17.82 -29.92
N ALA A 317 2.84 17.82 -28.60
CA ALA A 317 2.18 16.68 -27.97
C ALA A 317 0.71 16.61 -28.34
N PRO A 318 0.16 15.42 -28.60
CA PRO A 318 -1.27 15.25 -28.80
C PRO A 318 -2.07 15.67 -27.57
N ALA A 319 -3.37 15.97 -27.75
CA ALA A 319 -4.27 16.34 -26.67
C ALA A 319 -4.26 15.28 -25.55
N GLY A 320 -4.09 15.72 -24.30
CA GLY A 320 -4.04 14.84 -23.12
C GLY A 320 -2.70 14.11 -22.91
N CYS A 321 -1.69 14.43 -23.74
CA CYS A 321 -0.34 13.90 -23.62
C CYS A 321 0.67 15.04 -23.38
N VAL A 322 1.85 14.67 -22.90
CA VAL A 322 3.00 15.56 -22.75
C VAL A 322 4.26 14.86 -23.22
N TRP A 323 5.21 15.59 -23.78
CA TRP A 323 6.57 15.16 -23.97
C TRP A 323 7.32 15.39 -22.67
N ALA A 324 7.64 14.33 -21.96
CA ALA A 324 8.33 14.39 -20.69
C ALA A 324 9.81 14.05 -20.86
N SER A 325 10.67 14.98 -20.52
CA SER A 325 12.11 14.73 -20.46
C SER A 325 12.43 13.63 -19.42
N ARG A 326 13.61 13.02 -19.54
CA ARG A 326 14.07 12.03 -18.54
C ARG A 326 14.14 12.62 -17.13
N GLU A 327 14.49 13.89 -17.01
CA GLU A 327 14.52 14.59 -15.72
C GLU A 327 13.11 14.78 -15.15
N GLU A 328 12.16 15.21 -15.95
CA GLU A 328 10.75 15.34 -15.51
C GLU A 328 10.12 13.99 -15.15
N LEU A 329 10.48 12.90 -15.86
CA LEU A 329 10.08 11.55 -15.48
C LEU A 329 10.67 11.12 -14.13
N ARG A 330 11.86 11.62 -13.75
CA ARG A 330 12.45 11.36 -12.43
C ARG A 330 11.85 12.22 -11.33
N THR A 331 11.48 13.47 -11.62
CA THR A 331 11.16 14.49 -10.61
C THR A 331 9.68 14.84 -10.51
N THR A 332 8.93 14.77 -11.62
CA THR A 332 7.57 15.31 -11.74
C THR A 332 6.55 14.22 -12.06
N TYR A 333 6.68 13.57 -13.21
CA TYR A 333 5.68 12.63 -13.69
C TYR A 333 5.87 11.24 -13.05
N THR A 334 4.92 10.84 -12.21
CA THR A 334 4.99 9.56 -11.50
C THR A 334 4.65 8.40 -12.42
N LEU A 335 5.63 7.54 -12.68
CA LEU A 335 5.47 6.30 -13.45
C LEU A 335 5.19 5.12 -12.52
N PRO A 336 4.03 4.45 -12.62
CA PRO A 336 3.73 3.27 -11.82
C PRO A 336 4.73 2.13 -12.02
N GLY A 337 4.89 1.29 -11.00
CA GLY A 337 5.69 0.07 -11.07
C GLY A 337 5.19 -0.96 -12.10
N ALA A 338 4.00 -0.77 -12.66
CA ALA A 338 3.49 -1.58 -13.76
C ALA A 338 4.37 -1.52 -15.02
N PHE A 339 5.10 -0.42 -15.20
CA PHE A 339 6.02 -0.21 -16.32
C PHE A 339 7.49 -0.42 -15.95
N ALA A 340 7.77 -1.09 -14.83
CA ALA A 340 9.15 -1.31 -14.35
C ALA A 340 10.06 -1.94 -15.41
N ALA A 341 9.55 -2.84 -16.25
CA ALA A 341 10.30 -3.48 -17.31
C ALA A 341 10.83 -2.52 -18.39
N TYR A 342 10.26 -1.32 -18.47
CA TYR A 342 10.60 -0.30 -19.48
C TYR A 342 11.23 0.96 -18.87
N LYS A 343 11.32 1.03 -17.53
CA LYS A 343 11.83 2.21 -16.82
C LYS A 343 13.27 2.56 -17.19
N ASP A 344 14.14 1.58 -17.32
CA ASP A 344 15.54 1.80 -17.68
C ASP A 344 15.66 2.51 -19.03
N ARG A 345 14.84 2.14 -20.02
CA ARG A 345 14.80 2.81 -21.32
C ARG A 345 14.29 4.25 -21.23
N MET A 346 13.31 4.49 -20.36
CA MET A 346 12.69 5.81 -20.20
C MET A 346 13.50 6.74 -19.31
N LEU A 347 14.23 6.21 -18.35
CA LEU A 347 14.97 7.02 -17.37
C LEU A 347 16.46 7.12 -17.66
N GLY A 348 17.02 6.17 -18.42
CA GLY A 348 18.45 6.13 -18.77
C GLY A 348 19.31 5.57 -17.66
#